data_b09a87ddba35348e6d403301cc628cc8
#
_entry.id   b09a87ddba35348e6d403301cc628cc8
#
_cell.length_a   1.000
_cell.length_b   1.000
_cell.length_c   1.000
_cell.angle_alpha   90.00
_cell.angle_beta   90.00
_cell.angle_gamma   90.00
#
_symmetry.space_group_name_H-M   'P 1'
#
loop_
_entity.id
_entity.type
_entity.pdbx_description
1 polymer ?
#
loop_
_entity_poly.entity_id
_entity_poly.type
_entity_poly.pdbx_seq_one_letter_code
_entity_poly.pdbx_strand_id
1 'polypeptide(L)'
;MQLPRFCLISTILLFLTTHAFAHTVAKPDSPLSTKKIFPVSGFLAASCNGLLMEAREYVCQSNIIVSDLRWPLVPSFSYSLHGGIYLPKGIHIEGNVSFLQPMKTGTMIDKDFEDMTALPLQPELTKRSEHACDIIGGIQWMAKLGVQIAMPQSTRMKQAGITVLVEPMISFYYSVIKWHSYNGYLQYAKIKRNGQYEPWTETLPRIAITQAAVSYQQHVMLPAIGIGWEVSFPRKITLNTDLHLNPNIMAITEDIHHARNLRFVDVLQGGWAFHGTTRLSWQCHRFFAVFCSIFYQYAKTTEGISMIYNGITSKKVAAYSLPHTAGTALYGGTVSAGFAFTLGR
;
A
#
# COMPACT_ATOMS: atom_id res chain seq x y z
N MET A 1 -7.20 21.52 5.18
CA MET A 1 -6.52 20.22 4.95
C MET A 1 -5.75 19.92 6.23
N GLN A 2 -6.40 19.23 7.17
CA GLN A 2 -5.75 18.82 8.42
C GLN A 2 -5.05 17.48 8.13
N LEU A 3 -3.72 17.50 8.15
CA LEU A 3 -2.92 16.26 8.18
C LEU A 3 -3.34 15.47 9.42
N PRO A 4 -3.72 14.20 9.29
CA PRO A 4 -4.11 13.41 10.44
C PRO A 4 -2.94 13.34 11.43
N ARG A 5 -3.22 13.43 12.72
CA ARG A 5 -2.27 13.38 13.87
C ARG A 5 -1.35 12.13 13.90
N PHE A 6 -1.43 11.29 12.89
CA PHE A 6 -0.62 10.07 12.72
C PHE A 6 0.85 10.32 12.36
N CYS A 7 1.22 11.50 11.84
CA CYS A 7 2.64 11.81 11.53
C CYS A 7 3.54 11.89 12.78
N LEU A 8 2.99 12.14 13.96
CA LEU A 8 3.82 12.37 15.15
C LEU A 8 4.24 11.07 15.86
N ILE A 9 3.46 9.99 15.77
CA ILE A 9 3.78 8.69 16.39
C ILE A 9 4.80 7.93 15.57
N SER A 10 4.77 8.09 14.25
CA SER A 10 5.73 7.46 13.32
C SER A 10 7.16 7.97 13.52
N THR A 11 7.34 9.19 14.01
CA THR A 11 8.68 9.78 14.19
C THR A 11 9.40 9.29 15.46
N ILE A 12 8.70 8.77 16.45
CA ILE A 12 9.28 8.32 17.73
C ILE A 12 9.68 6.84 17.69
N LEU A 13 9.04 6.01 16.87
CA LEU A 13 9.45 4.60 16.67
C LEU A 13 10.60 4.45 15.65
N LEU A 14 11.12 5.55 15.12
CA LEU A 14 12.12 5.57 14.04
C LEU A 14 13.54 5.17 14.48
N PHE A 15 13.76 4.86 15.75
CA PHE A 15 15.06 4.49 16.25
C PHE A 15 15.09 3.06 16.72
N LEU A 16 15.29 2.12 15.89
CA LEU A 16 15.86 0.78 16.17
C LEU A 16 15.38 -0.20 15.11
N THR A 17 16.17 -0.27 14.07
CA THR A 17 16.20 -1.52 13.33
C THR A 17 16.81 -1.38 11.94
N THR A 18 17.44 -2.38 11.45
CA THR A 18 18.46 -2.16 10.47
C THR A 18 18.75 -3.32 9.54
N HIS A 19 19.07 -3.04 8.31
CA HIS A 19 19.55 -3.94 7.28
C HIS A 19 21.04 -3.96 7.11
N ALA A 20 21.54 -5.07 6.75
CA ALA A 20 22.90 -5.17 6.28
C ALA A 20 22.97 -5.86 4.92
N PHE A 21 23.36 -5.10 3.97
CA PHE A 21 24.11 -5.61 2.84
C PHE A 21 25.48 -4.99 2.84
N ALA A 22 26.48 -5.74 3.25
CA ALA A 22 27.84 -5.35 3.06
C ALA A 22 28.20 -5.55 1.59
N HIS A 23 28.07 -4.53 0.78
CA HIS A 23 28.89 -4.39 -0.38
C HIS A 23 30.31 -4.12 0.10
N THR A 24 31.10 -5.16 0.21
CA THR A 24 32.56 -4.98 0.23
C THR A 24 32.96 -4.54 -1.17
N VAL A 25 33.06 -3.23 -1.38
CA VAL A 25 33.86 -2.72 -2.47
C VAL A 25 35.28 -3.21 -2.20
N ALA A 26 35.72 -4.17 -2.98
CA ALA A 26 37.07 -4.71 -2.91
C ALA A 26 38.06 -3.52 -3.06
N LYS A 27 38.92 -3.33 -2.07
CA LYS A 27 40.04 -2.39 -2.18
C LYS A 27 40.82 -2.70 -3.47
N PRO A 28 41.17 -1.72 -4.27
CA PRO A 28 42.03 -1.91 -5.42
C PRO A 28 43.48 -1.91 -4.94
N ASP A 29 44.00 -3.04 -4.52
CA ASP A 29 45.43 -3.23 -4.32
C ASP A 29 45.85 -4.61 -4.81
N SER A 30 46.30 -4.64 -6.03
CA SER A 30 47.48 -5.30 -6.59
C SER A 30 47.29 -5.71 -8.05
N PRO A 31 48.32 -5.57 -8.89
CA PRO A 31 48.27 -5.89 -10.30
C PRO A 31 48.63 -7.37 -10.50
N LEU A 32 47.68 -8.24 -10.70
CA LEU A 32 47.92 -9.50 -11.39
C LEU A 32 46.58 -10.10 -11.87
N SER A 33 46.51 -10.23 -13.17
CA SER A 33 45.58 -10.97 -14.01
C SER A 33 45.05 -12.27 -13.39
N THR A 34 43.86 -12.20 -12.85
CA THR A 34 42.96 -13.35 -12.76
C THR A 34 41.57 -12.86 -13.10
N LYS A 35 40.85 -13.58 -13.99
CA LYS A 35 39.46 -13.34 -14.29
C LYS A 35 38.71 -13.12 -12.97
N LYS A 36 38.39 -11.86 -12.61
CA LYS A 36 37.54 -11.55 -11.47
C LYS A 36 36.16 -12.11 -11.81
N ILE A 37 35.87 -13.31 -11.33
CA ILE A 37 34.50 -13.77 -11.19
C ILE A 37 33.91 -12.83 -10.15
N PHE A 38 33.09 -11.88 -10.56
CA PHE A 38 32.37 -11.02 -9.63
C PHE A 38 31.47 -11.91 -8.79
N PRO A 39 31.62 -11.94 -7.47
CA PRO A 39 30.87 -12.84 -6.63
C PRO A 39 29.38 -12.47 -6.74
N VAL A 40 28.56 -13.42 -7.12
CA VAL A 40 27.11 -13.31 -6.96
C VAL A 40 26.85 -13.37 -5.46
N SER A 41 26.18 -12.38 -4.92
CA SER A 41 25.74 -12.36 -3.53
C SER A 41 24.24 -12.22 -3.44
N GLY A 42 23.65 -12.62 -2.34
CA GLY A 42 22.22 -12.51 -2.15
C GLY A 42 21.83 -12.46 -0.68
N PHE A 43 20.55 -12.38 -0.45
CA PHE A 43 19.98 -12.39 0.88
C PHE A 43 18.60 -13.02 0.92
N LEU A 44 18.24 -13.48 2.09
CA LEU A 44 16.89 -13.89 2.45
C LEU A 44 16.55 -13.25 3.80
N ALA A 45 15.36 -12.64 3.89
CA ALA A 45 14.92 -11.96 5.09
C ALA A 45 13.48 -12.33 5.43
N ALA A 46 13.12 -12.20 6.70
CA ALA A 46 11.76 -12.33 7.18
C ALA A 46 11.44 -11.18 8.14
N SER A 47 10.20 -10.72 8.12
CA SER A 47 9.72 -9.65 9.00
C SER A 47 8.29 -9.86 9.46
N CYS A 48 7.98 -9.26 10.61
CA CYS A 48 6.63 -9.00 11.08
C CYS A 48 6.30 -7.53 10.86
N ASN A 49 5.09 -7.23 10.40
CA ASN A 49 4.71 -5.90 9.98
C ASN A 49 3.39 -5.49 10.63
N GLY A 50 3.33 -4.28 11.19
CA GLY A 50 2.10 -3.62 11.60
C GLY A 50 1.64 -2.67 10.51
N LEU A 51 0.39 -2.78 10.09
CA LEU A 51 -0.18 -1.96 9.03
C LEU A 51 -0.99 -0.79 9.61
N LEU A 52 -0.79 0.38 9.04
CA LEU A 52 -1.49 1.63 9.32
C LEU A 52 -2.02 2.19 8.00
N MET A 53 -2.95 1.46 7.39
CA MET A 53 -3.43 1.73 6.04
C MET A 53 -4.95 1.81 6.00
N GLU A 54 -5.47 2.36 4.92
CA GLU A 54 -6.90 2.43 4.59
C GLU A 54 -7.07 2.20 3.10
N ALA A 55 -8.05 1.37 2.74
CA ALA A 55 -8.54 1.30 1.37
C ALA A 55 -9.86 2.07 1.25
N ARG A 56 -10.14 2.55 0.05
CA ARG A 56 -11.42 3.20 -0.28
C ARG A 56 -11.96 2.69 -1.58
N GLU A 57 -13.27 2.71 -1.62
CA GLU A 57 -14.07 2.54 -2.81
C GLU A 57 -14.86 3.82 -3.05
N TYR A 58 -14.96 4.25 -4.30
CA TYR A 58 -15.71 5.44 -4.69
C TYR A 58 -16.72 5.10 -5.77
N VAL A 59 -17.93 5.64 -5.60
CA VAL A 59 -18.86 5.82 -6.73
C VAL A 59 -18.80 7.28 -7.13
N CYS A 60 -18.65 7.54 -8.43
CA CYS A 60 -18.53 8.88 -8.98
C CYS A 60 -19.68 9.16 -9.96
N GLN A 61 -20.09 10.41 -10.04
CA GLN A 61 -21.01 10.91 -11.05
C GLN A 61 -20.46 12.24 -11.55
N SER A 62 -20.24 12.36 -12.86
CA SER A 62 -19.65 13.57 -13.46
C SER A 62 -18.36 14.03 -12.76
N ASN A 63 -17.47 13.10 -12.42
CA ASN A 63 -16.21 13.30 -11.67
C ASN A 63 -16.39 13.77 -10.20
N ILE A 64 -17.60 13.79 -9.67
CA ILE A 64 -17.87 14.06 -8.26
C ILE A 64 -18.07 12.74 -7.53
N ILE A 65 -17.42 12.58 -6.37
CA ILE A 65 -17.62 11.40 -5.51
C ILE A 65 -19.00 11.51 -4.86
N VAL A 66 -19.89 10.58 -5.18
CA VAL A 66 -21.25 10.46 -4.65
C VAL A 66 -21.39 9.34 -3.62
N SER A 67 -20.42 8.45 -3.53
CA SER A 67 -20.29 7.47 -2.43
C SER A 67 -18.81 7.25 -2.09
N ASP A 68 -18.49 7.16 -0.80
CA ASP A 68 -17.14 6.94 -0.25
C ASP A 68 -17.22 5.85 0.83
N LEU A 69 -16.79 4.64 0.49
CA LEU A 69 -16.65 3.53 1.42
C LEU A 69 -15.20 3.43 1.89
N ARG A 70 -15.01 3.37 3.20
CA ARG A 70 -13.69 3.30 3.86
C ARG A 70 -13.50 1.96 4.54
N TRP A 71 -12.42 1.29 4.17
CA TRP A 71 -12.05 -0.03 4.63
C TRP A 71 -10.75 0.05 5.45
N PRO A 72 -10.81 -0.03 6.78
CA PRO A 72 -9.61 0.12 7.61
C PRO A 72 -8.73 -1.12 7.55
N LEU A 73 -7.41 -0.88 7.61
CA LEU A 73 -6.39 -1.89 7.88
C LEU A 73 -5.68 -1.59 9.23
N VAL A 74 -6.42 -1.06 10.20
CA VAL A 74 -5.90 -0.69 11.52
C VAL A 74 -6.83 -1.19 12.62
N PRO A 75 -6.32 -1.99 13.58
CA PRO A 75 -5.00 -2.62 13.59
C PRO A 75 -4.93 -3.81 12.64
N SER A 76 -3.82 -4.02 11.99
CA SER A 76 -3.60 -5.29 11.27
C SER A 76 -2.11 -5.65 11.19
N PHE A 77 -1.84 -6.93 10.94
CA PHE A 77 -0.51 -7.49 10.87
C PHE A 77 -0.31 -8.31 9.62
N SER A 78 0.94 -8.36 9.14
CA SER A 78 1.37 -9.28 8.10
C SER A 78 2.75 -9.85 8.40
N TYR A 79 3.04 -10.99 7.79
CA TYR A 79 4.39 -11.56 7.76
C TYR A 79 4.93 -11.47 6.36
N SER A 80 6.21 -11.08 6.22
CA SER A 80 6.85 -10.96 4.92
C SER A 80 8.06 -11.85 4.80
N LEU A 81 8.23 -12.39 3.61
CA LEU A 81 9.47 -12.98 3.13
C LEU A 81 10.04 -12.06 2.04
N HIS A 82 11.34 -11.87 2.07
CA HIS A 82 12.04 -10.91 1.27
C HIS A 82 13.37 -11.51 0.83
N GLY A 83 13.75 -11.35 -0.41
CA GLY A 83 15.00 -11.88 -0.92
C GLY A 83 15.49 -11.10 -2.12
N GLY A 84 16.80 -11.14 -2.34
CA GLY A 84 17.40 -10.48 -3.48
C GLY A 84 18.75 -11.08 -3.84
N ILE A 85 19.18 -10.80 -5.05
CA ILE A 85 20.48 -11.16 -5.60
C ILE A 85 21.15 -9.95 -6.23
N TYR A 86 22.44 -9.83 -5.96
CA TYR A 86 23.34 -8.87 -6.57
C TYR A 86 24.19 -9.59 -7.60
N LEU A 87 24.10 -9.15 -8.83
CA LEU A 87 24.82 -9.69 -9.97
C LEU A 87 26.01 -8.80 -10.31
N PRO A 88 26.93 -9.24 -11.17
CA PRO A 88 28.00 -8.41 -11.70
C PRO A 88 27.49 -7.10 -12.30
N LYS A 89 28.35 -6.08 -12.28
CA LYS A 89 28.06 -4.72 -12.79
C LYS A 89 26.97 -3.96 -12.02
N GLY A 90 26.70 -4.38 -10.76
CA GLY A 90 25.75 -3.69 -9.88
C GLY A 90 24.28 -4.01 -10.17
N ILE A 91 23.96 -4.97 -11.03
CA ILE A 91 22.57 -5.39 -11.27
C ILE A 91 22.03 -5.99 -9.97
N HIS A 92 20.85 -5.53 -9.56
CA HIS A 92 20.16 -5.97 -8.36
C HIS A 92 18.72 -6.39 -8.69
N ILE A 93 18.36 -7.59 -8.25
CA ILE A 93 17.01 -8.14 -8.38
C ILE A 93 16.52 -8.45 -6.96
N GLU A 94 15.35 -7.94 -6.62
CA GLU A 94 14.76 -8.08 -5.29
C GLU A 94 13.28 -8.42 -5.37
N GLY A 95 12.80 -9.25 -4.46
CA GLY A 95 11.40 -9.60 -4.32
C GLY A 95 10.97 -9.64 -2.87
N ASN A 96 9.73 -9.24 -2.63
CA ASN A 96 9.06 -9.29 -1.33
C ASN A 96 7.65 -9.85 -1.50
N VAL A 97 7.23 -10.73 -0.59
CA VAL A 97 5.85 -11.18 -0.46
C VAL A 97 5.40 -11.06 0.99
N SER A 98 4.22 -10.48 1.20
CA SER A 98 3.60 -10.27 2.51
C SER A 98 2.24 -10.95 2.56
N PHE A 99 1.95 -11.63 3.66
CA PHE A 99 0.70 -12.34 3.91
C PHE A 99 -0.03 -11.64 5.06
N LEU A 100 -1.17 -11.03 4.75
CA LEU A 100 -2.01 -10.36 5.74
C LEU A 100 -2.74 -11.39 6.59
N GLN A 101 -2.75 -11.17 7.90
CA GLN A 101 -3.45 -12.05 8.82
C GLN A 101 -4.93 -11.68 8.93
N PRO A 102 -5.84 -12.67 8.87
CA PRO A 102 -7.25 -12.44 9.17
C PRO A 102 -7.43 -11.90 10.57
N MET A 103 -8.10 -10.76 10.71
CA MET A 103 -8.36 -10.14 12.02
C MET A 103 -9.37 -9.01 11.93
N LYS A 104 -9.89 -8.63 13.10
CA LYS A 104 -10.73 -7.43 13.24
C LYS A 104 -9.90 -6.17 13.03
N THR A 105 -10.43 -5.20 12.24
CA THR A 105 -9.71 -3.98 11.83
C THR A 105 -10.46 -2.72 12.16
N GLY A 106 -11.37 -2.59 12.93
CA GLY A 106 -12.08 -1.34 13.24
C GLY A 106 -13.44 -1.26 12.57
N THR A 107 -13.78 -0.11 12.02
CA THR A 107 -15.13 0.19 11.51
C THR A 107 -15.05 0.57 10.03
N MET A 108 -15.78 -0.16 9.19
CA MET A 108 -16.07 0.27 7.82
C MET A 108 -17.09 1.41 7.90
N ILE A 109 -16.87 2.46 7.11
CA ILE A 109 -17.73 3.64 7.04
C ILE A 109 -18.13 3.82 5.57
N ASP A 110 -19.43 3.86 5.32
CA ASP A 110 -20.02 4.14 4.02
C ASP A 110 -20.79 5.47 4.10
N LYS A 111 -20.50 6.38 3.17
CA LYS A 111 -21.11 7.70 3.05
C LYS A 111 -21.65 7.91 1.65
N ASP A 112 -22.94 8.17 1.51
CA ASP A 112 -23.56 8.55 0.24
C ASP A 112 -23.90 10.05 0.23
N PHE A 113 -23.69 10.68 -0.93
CA PHE A 113 -23.90 12.11 -1.19
C PHE A 113 -24.81 12.24 -2.44
N GLU A 114 -26.11 12.14 -2.27
CA GLU A 114 -27.04 12.01 -3.40
C GLU A 114 -27.65 13.34 -3.87
N ASP A 115 -27.57 14.41 -3.09
CA ASP A 115 -28.16 15.70 -3.52
C ASP A 115 -27.20 16.46 -4.44
N MET A 116 -27.39 16.27 -5.74
CA MET A 116 -26.63 16.94 -6.80
C MET A 116 -27.34 18.18 -7.37
N THR A 117 -28.46 18.61 -6.77
CA THR A 117 -29.27 19.72 -7.32
C THR A 117 -28.83 21.09 -6.84
N ALA A 118 -27.98 21.16 -5.82
CA ALA A 118 -27.45 22.43 -5.32
C ALA A 118 -26.23 22.90 -6.13
N LEU A 119 -26.24 24.16 -6.55
CA LEU A 119 -25.07 24.82 -7.14
C LEU A 119 -24.49 25.82 -6.12
N PRO A 120 -23.14 25.85 -5.90
CA PRO A 120 -22.14 24.97 -6.47
C PRO A 120 -22.24 23.55 -5.92
N LEU A 121 -22.04 22.56 -6.77
CA LEU A 121 -22.17 21.14 -6.49
C LEU A 121 -21.25 20.71 -5.34
N GLN A 122 -21.72 20.87 -4.12
CA GLN A 122 -21.18 20.20 -2.94
C GLN A 122 -22.20 19.11 -2.58
N PRO A 123 -21.88 17.83 -2.86
CA PRO A 123 -22.80 16.76 -2.50
C PRO A 123 -23.00 16.78 -0.98
N GLU A 124 -24.23 16.96 -0.53
CA GLU A 124 -24.58 16.87 0.88
C GLU A 124 -24.64 15.39 1.28
N LEU A 125 -24.22 15.11 2.51
CA LEU A 125 -24.30 13.77 3.07
C LEU A 125 -25.79 13.40 3.25
N THR A 126 -26.22 12.30 2.62
CA THR A 126 -27.61 11.83 2.65
C THR A 126 -27.76 10.51 3.37
N LYS A 127 -26.69 9.71 3.40
CA LYS A 127 -26.65 8.44 4.12
C LYS A 127 -25.28 8.25 4.76
N ARG A 128 -25.29 7.69 5.97
CA ARG A 128 -24.09 7.17 6.62
C ARG A 128 -24.38 5.81 7.22
N SER A 129 -23.47 4.87 7.00
CA SER A 129 -23.48 3.60 7.71
C SER A 129 -22.12 3.29 8.33
N GLU A 130 -22.14 2.58 9.44
CA GLU A 130 -20.95 2.11 10.14
C GLU A 130 -21.12 0.64 10.52
N HIS A 131 -20.12 -0.17 10.19
CA HIS A 131 -20.15 -1.61 10.39
C HIS A 131 -18.83 -2.09 10.97
N ALA A 132 -18.89 -3.08 11.86
CA ALA A 132 -17.68 -3.80 12.26
C ALA A 132 -17.02 -4.40 11.02
N CYS A 133 -15.69 -4.38 10.98
CA CYS A 133 -14.93 -4.78 9.79
C CYS A 133 -13.79 -5.73 10.17
N ASP A 134 -13.68 -6.80 9.40
CA ASP A 134 -12.59 -7.78 9.49
C ASP A 134 -11.82 -7.80 8.17
N ILE A 135 -10.50 -7.94 8.22
CA ILE A 135 -9.71 -8.49 7.11
C ILE A 135 -9.90 -9.99 7.11
N ILE A 136 -10.31 -10.55 5.97
CA ILE A 136 -10.41 -12.00 5.78
C ILE A 136 -9.04 -12.56 5.36
N GLY A 137 -8.20 -11.74 4.74
CA GLY A 137 -6.86 -12.07 4.30
C GLY A 137 -6.39 -11.19 3.15
N GLY A 138 -5.16 -11.41 2.73
CA GLY A 138 -4.58 -10.69 1.59
C GLY A 138 -3.13 -11.09 1.34
N ILE A 139 -2.68 -10.76 0.15
CA ILE A 139 -1.28 -10.92 -0.28
C ILE A 139 -0.84 -9.62 -0.92
N GLN A 140 0.35 -9.19 -0.58
CA GLN A 140 1.04 -8.11 -1.26
C GLN A 140 2.40 -8.62 -1.71
N TRP A 141 2.81 -8.30 -2.92
CA TRP A 141 4.14 -8.62 -3.37
C TRP A 141 4.72 -7.51 -4.24
N MET A 142 6.04 -7.41 -4.24
CA MET A 142 6.79 -6.45 -5.03
C MET A 142 8.01 -7.14 -5.62
N ALA A 143 8.29 -6.84 -6.87
CA ALA A 143 9.54 -7.20 -7.54
C ALA A 143 10.24 -5.93 -8.01
N LYS A 144 11.57 -5.88 -7.87
CA LYS A 144 12.41 -4.75 -8.28
C LYS A 144 13.58 -5.26 -9.12
N LEU A 145 13.94 -4.49 -10.14
CA LEU A 145 15.17 -4.64 -10.91
C LEU A 145 15.85 -3.28 -10.97
N GLY A 146 17.06 -3.20 -10.44
CA GLY A 146 17.83 -1.97 -10.37
C GLY A 146 19.28 -2.15 -10.78
N VAL A 147 19.99 -1.02 -10.87
CA VAL A 147 21.43 -0.99 -11.11
C VAL A 147 22.07 -0.06 -10.08
N GLN A 148 22.91 -0.61 -9.21
CA GLN A 148 23.63 0.15 -8.19
C GLN A 148 24.82 0.90 -8.80
N ILE A 149 24.89 2.19 -8.55
CA ILE A 149 25.92 3.10 -9.03
C ILE A 149 26.59 3.73 -7.82
N ALA A 150 27.91 3.50 -7.68
CA ALA A 150 28.67 4.12 -6.61
C ALA A 150 28.82 5.63 -6.85
N MET A 151 28.46 6.42 -5.85
CA MET A 151 28.63 7.87 -5.91
C MET A 151 30.07 8.29 -5.57
N PRO A 152 30.61 9.33 -6.21
CA PRO A 152 31.89 9.90 -5.86
C PRO A 152 31.90 10.35 -4.39
N GLN A 153 32.88 9.87 -3.63
CA GLN A 153 33.00 10.19 -2.21
C GLN A 153 33.89 11.42 -1.99
N SER A 154 33.41 12.37 -1.21
CA SER A 154 34.25 13.47 -0.71
C SER A 154 35.31 12.95 0.25
N THR A 155 36.38 13.73 0.45
CA THR A 155 37.45 13.39 1.42
C THR A 155 36.89 13.16 2.83
N ARG A 156 35.90 13.94 3.26
CA ARG A 156 35.26 13.80 4.57
C ARG A 156 34.49 12.49 4.68
N MET A 157 33.75 12.10 3.63
CA MET A 157 33.02 10.81 3.60
C MET A 157 33.98 9.62 3.67
N LYS A 158 35.09 9.66 2.92
CA LYS A 158 36.12 8.62 2.98
C LYS A 158 36.72 8.50 4.38
N GLN A 159 37.09 9.62 5.02
CA GLN A 159 37.57 9.64 6.38
C GLN A 159 36.59 9.13 7.41
N ALA A 160 35.28 9.43 7.20
CA ALA A 160 34.19 8.94 8.04
C ALA A 160 33.79 7.47 7.74
N GLY A 161 34.37 6.85 6.71
CA GLY A 161 33.98 5.47 6.29
C GLY A 161 32.57 5.36 5.77
N ILE A 162 32.03 6.43 5.19
CA ILE A 162 30.65 6.45 4.64
C ILE A 162 30.71 6.19 3.13
N THR A 163 29.86 5.26 2.66
CA THR A 163 29.67 5.02 1.22
C THR A 163 28.22 5.31 0.84
N VAL A 164 28.00 5.77 -0.40
CA VAL A 164 26.67 6.05 -0.95
C VAL A 164 26.56 5.37 -2.31
N LEU A 165 25.50 4.59 -2.48
CA LEU A 165 25.07 4.04 -3.76
C LEU A 165 23.76 4.69 -4.15
N VAL A 166 23.54 4.87 -5.44
CA VAL A 166 22.26 5.27 -6.03
C VAL A 166 21.80 4.16 -6.95
N GLU A 167 20.52 3.87 -6.96
CA GLU A 167 19.96 2.75 -7.68
C GLU A 167 18.71 3.19 -8.49
N PRO A 168 18.85 3.60 -9.76
CA PRO A 168 17.72 3.66 -10.66
C PRO A 168 17.13 2.26 -10.86
N MET A 169 15.79 2.17 -10.84
CA MET A 169 15.10 0.88 -10.85
C MET A 169 13.74 0.93 -11.54
N ILE A 170 13.29 -0.23 -11.96
CA ILE A 170 11.89 -0.50 -12.29
C ILE A 170 11.32 -1.46 -11.25
N SER A 171 10.04 -1.35 -10.98
CA SER A 171 9.37 -2.24 -10.04
C SER A 171 7.95 -2.55 -10.48
N PHE A 172 7.43 -3.62 -9.90
CA PHE A 172 6.03 -3.99 -10.00
C PHE A 172 5.52 -4.33 -8.60
N TYR A 173 4.49 -3.63 -8.16
CA TYR A 173 3.79 -3.93 -6.92
C TYR A 173 2.40 -4.47 -7.22
N TYR A 174 2.00 -5.49 -6.47
CA TYR A 174 0.66 -6.07 -6.51
C TYR A 174 0.14 -6.26 -5.10
N SER A 175 -1.13 -5.94 -4.91
CA SER A 175 -1.83 -6.15 -3.66
C SER A 175 -3.21 -6.74 -3.93
N VAL A 176 -3.59 -7.75 -3.16
CA VAL A 176 -4.98 -8.18 -3.02
C VAL A 176 -5.33 -8.22 -1.55
N ILE A 177 -6.40 -7.52 -1.17
CA ILE A 177 -6.88 -7.48 0.20
C ILE A 177 -8.39 -7.71 0.19
N LYS A 178 -8.89 -8.48 1.18
CA LYS A 178 -10.29 -8.85 1.31
C LYS A 178 -10.81 -8.45 2.67
N TRP A 179 -11.96 -7.78 2.67
CA TRP A 179 -12.67 -7.37 3.88
C TRP A 179 -14.07 -7.97 3.93
N HIS A 180 -14.58 -8.04 5.13
CA HIS A 180 -15.96 -8.38 5.42
C HIS A 180 -16.49 -7.46 6.51
N SER A 181 -17.63 -6.81 6.25
CA SER A 181 -18.29 -5.96 7.23
C SER A 181 -19.61 -6.58 7.65
N TYR A 182 -19.96 -6.39 8.93
CA TYR A 182 -21.14 -7.00 9.53
C TYR A 182 -21.56 -6.18 10.76
N ASN A 183 -22.78 -6.37 11.19
CA ASN A 183 -23.37 -5.62 12.29
C ASN A 183 -23.24 -4.10 12.08
N GLY A 184 -23.79 -3.33 12.99
CA GLY A 184 -23.67 -1.88 12.92
C GLY A 184 -25.00 -1.19 12.67
N TYR A 185 -24.96 -0.06 11.98
CA TYR A 185 -26.16 0.73 11.73
C TYR A 185 -26.05 1.54 10.44
N LEU A 186 -27.20 2.02 9.97
CA LEU A 186 -27.30 3.05 8.95
C LEU A 186 -28.24 4.17 9.38
N GLN A 187 -28.00 5.37 8.85
CA GLN A 187 -28.78 6.58 9.06
C GLN A 187 -29.02 7.23 7.72
N TYR A 188 -30.28 7.67 7.48
CA TYR A 188 -30.67 8.38 6.27
C TYR A 188 -31.12 9.81 6.62
N ALA A 189 -30.73 10.77 5.81
CA ALA A 189 -31.32 12.11 5.84
C ALA A 189 -32.80 12.01 5.47
N LYS A 190 -33.62 12.89 6.05
CA LYS A 190 -35.04 12.96 5.73
C LYS A 190 -35.23 13.58 4.35
N ILE A 191 -36.20 13.08 3.63
CA ILE A 191 -36.62 13.65 2.33
C ILE A 191 -37.74 14.66 2.57
N LYS A 192 -37.55 15.90 2.13
CA LYS A 192 -38.55 16.96 2.13
C LYS A 192 -39.65 16.65 1.11
N ARG A 193 -40.82 17.33 1.24
CA ARG A 193 -41.96 17.16 0.30
C ARG A 193 -41.60 17.49 -1.15
N ASN A 194 -40.62 18.33 -1.40
CA ASN A 194 -40.14 18.70 -2.73
C ASN A 194 -39.10 17.70 -3.30
N GLY A 195 -38.81 16.59 -2.62
CA GLY A 195 -37.85 15.57 -3.04
C GLY A 195 -36.40 15.85 -2.65
N GLN A 196 -36.09 17.02 -2.09
CA GLN A 196 -34.75 17.33 -1.60
C GLN A 196 -34.48 16.68 -0.23
N TYR A 197 -33.23 16.42 0.08
CA TYR A 197 -32.83 15.96 1.42
C TYR A 197 -32.78 17.10 2.43
N GLU A 198 -33.10 16.81 3.68
CA GLU A 198 -32.71 17.64 4.81
C GLU A 198 -31.23 17.44 5.10
N PRO A 199 -30.51 18.43 5.67
CA PRO A 199 -29.14 18.25 6.08
C PRO A 199 -29.01 17.04 7.02
N TRP A 200 -28.03 16.18 6.75
CA TRP A 200 -27.73 15.03 7.60
C TRP A 200 -27.20 15.49 8.97
N THR A 201 -27.67 14.86 10.03
CA THR A 201 -27.18 15.11 11.40
C THR A 201 -26.91 13.82 12.14
N GLU A 202 -26.01 13.83 13.11
CA GLU A 202 -25.68 12.66 13.94
C GLU A 202 -26.85 12.17 14.81
N THR A 203 -27.86 13.02 15.02
CA THR A 203 -29.06 12.73 15.81
C THR A 203 -30.14 11.95 15.05
N LEU A 204 -29.95 11.71 13.76
CA LEU A 204 -30.89 10.91 12.96
C LEU A 204 -31.04 9.48 13.53
N PRO A 205 -32.22 8.88 13.42
CA PRO A 205 -32.47 7.51 13.89
C PRO A 205 -31.49 6.52 13.27
N ARG A 206 -30.92 5.64 14.10
CA ARG A 206 -30.05 4.54 13.67
C ARG A 206 -30.89 3.31 13.39
N ILE A 207 -30.76 2.78 12.19
CA ILE A 207 -31.39 1.50 11.79
C ILE A 207 -30.31 0.42 11.97
N ALA A 208 -30.54 -0.50 12.92
CA ALA A 208 -29.59 -1.54 13.22
C ALA A 208 -29.47 -2.57 12.09
N ILE A 209 -28.26 -2.98 11.79
CA ILE A 209 -27.92 -4.10 10.90
C ILE A 209 -27.22 -5.16 11.75
N THR A 210 -27.78 -6.37 11.76
CA THR A 210 -27.30 -7.47 12.63
C THR A 210 -26.70 -8.65 11.85
N GLN A 211 -26.49 -8.47 10.56
CA GLN A 211 -25.99 -9.51 9.64
C GLN A 211 -24.83 -8.98 8.80
N ALA A 212 -24.35 -9.80 7.86
CA ALA A 212 -23.38 -9.38 6.86
C ALA A 212 -23.92 -8.15 6.10
N ALA A 213 -23.10 -7.09 6.05
CA ALA A 213 -23.44 -5.86 5.35
C ALA A 213 -22.84 -5.86 3.94
N VAL A 214 -21.52 -5.76 3.88
CA VAL A 214 -20.76 -5.67 2.63
C VAL A 214 -19.51 -6.53 2.72
N SER A 215 -19.14 -7.21 1.64
CA SER A 215 -17.81 -7.80 1.45
C SER A 215 -17.10 -7.08 0.32
N TYR A 216 -15.85 -6.73 0.51
CA TYR A 216 -15.05 -5.98 -0.46
C TYR A 216 -13.72 -6.69 -0.72
N GLN A 217 -13.32 -6.72 -1.97
CA GLN A 217 -12.01 -7.20 -2.40
C GLN A 217 -11.40 -6.18 -3.34
N GLN A 218 -10.15 -5.83 -3.09
CA GLN A 218 -9.40 -4.87 -3.91
C GLN A 218 -8.12 -5.51 -4.42
N HIS A 219 -7.93 -5.48 -5.74
CA HIS A 219 -6.69 -5.81 -6.44
C HIS A 219 -6.08 -4.52 -6.97
N VAL A 220 -4.82 -4.25 -6.65
CA VAL A 220 -4.08 -3.08 -7.13
C VAL A 220 -2.78 -3.54 -7.77
N MET A 221 -2.49 -3.06 -8.97
CA MET A 221 -1.29 -3.35 -9.75
C MET A 221 -0.60 -2.04 -10.12
N LEU A 222 0.67 -1.90 -9.74
CA LEU A 222 1.46 -0.68 -9.89
C LEU A 222 2.80 -0.99 -10.56
N PRO A 223 2.88 -1.01 -11.90
CA PRO A 223 4.17 -0.94 -12.59
C PRO A 223 4.77 0.47 -12.37
N ALA A 224 6.01 0.57 -11.93
CA ALA A 224 6.61 1.82 -11.51
C ALA A 224 8.07 1.96 -11.96
N ILE A 225 8.50 3.21 -12.09
CA ILE A 225 9.90 3.60 -12.13
C ILE A 225 10.30 4.14 -10.77
N GLY A 226 11.54 3.94 -10.36
CA GLY A 226 11.99 4.33 -9.04
C GLY A 226 13.46 4.72 -8.98
N ILE A 227 13.82 5.28 -7.85
CA ILE A 227 15.19 5.58 -7.46
C ILE A 227 15.41 5.19 -6.01
N GLY A 228 16.53 4.53 -5.75
CA GLY A 228 16.97 4.13 -4.40
C GLY A 228 18.28 4.77 -4.00
N TRP A 229 18.50 4.82 -2.71
CA TRP A 229 19.76 5.22 -2.08
C TRP A 229 20.13 4.22 -1.01
N GLU A 230 21.40 3.81 -1.02
CA GLU A 230 21.99 3.08 0.09
C GLU A 230 23.12 3.92 0.69
N VAL A 231 23.06 4.16 1.98
CA VAL A 231 24.10 4.82 2.75
C VAL A 231 24.66 3.84 3.76
N SER A 232 25.89 3.39 3.56
CA SER A 232 26.59 2.53 4.50
C SER A 232 27.47 3.35 5.43
N PHE A 233 27.30 3.13 6.73
CA PHE A 233 28.02 3.78 7.81
C PHE A 233 29.05 2.83 8.44
N PRO A 234 30.00 3.36 9.23
CA PRO A 234 30.84 2.55 10.12
C PRO A 234 30.01 1.67 11.05
N ARG A 235 30.60 0.63 11.63
CA ARG A 235 29.95 -0.34 12.53
C ARG A 235 28.87 -1.18 11.85
N LYS A 236 28.94 -1.31 10.53
CA LYS A 236 28.04 -2.18 9.75
C LYS A 236 26.56 -1.75 9.84
N ILE A 237 26.30 -0.48 9.85
CA ILE A 237 24.96 0.10 9.78
C ILE A 237 24.72 0.56 8.34
N THR A 238 23.56 0.28 7.80
CA THR A 238 23.16 0.69 6.45
C THR A 238 21.75 1.29 6.48
N LEU A 239 21.55 2.41 5.81
CA LEU A 239 20.25 3.03 5.56
C LEU A 239 19.93 2.87 4.08
N ASN A 240 18.84 2.22 3.77
CA ASN A 240 18.32 2.11 2.41
C ASN A 240 16.99 2.87 2.31
N THR A 241 16.83 3.64 1.24
CA THR A 241 15.56 4.30 0.93
C THR A 241 15.28 4.12 -0.54
N ASP A 242 14.07 3.75 -0.89
CA ASP A 242 13.59 3.72 -2.27
C ASP A 242 12.28 4.51 -2.43
N LEU A 243 12.11 5.11 -3.59
CA LEU A 243 10.92 5.84 -4.00
C LEU A 243 10.51 5.40 -5.40
N HIS A 244 9.23 5.14 -5.57
CA HIS A 244 8.65 4.65 -6.81
C HIS A 244 7.46 5.51 -7.23
N LEU A 245 7.40 5.84 -8.50
CA LEU A 245 6.29 6.55 -9.12
C LEU A 245 5.62 5.63 -10.15
N ASN A 246 4.33 5.48 -10.01
CA ASN A 246 3.48 4.78 -10.96
C ASN A 246 2.57 5.80 -11.66
N PRO A 247 2.67 5.96 -12.98
CA PRO A 247 1.88 6.93 -13.74
C PRO A 247 0.50 6.39 -14.16
N ASN A 248 0.21 5.12 -13.92
CA ASN A 248 -1.02 4.49 -14.38
C ASN A 248 -1.40 3.31 -13.48
N ILE A 249 -2.30 3.55 -12.54
CA ILE A 249 -2.85 2.52 -11.65
C ILE A 249 -3.74 1.59 -12.48
N MET A 250 -3.59 0.29 -12.29
CA MET A 250 -4.56 -0.71 -12.72
C MET A 250 -5.17 -1.34 -11.47
N ALA A 251 -6.49 -1.36 -11.37
CA ALA A 251 -7.15 -2.02 -10.25
C ALA A 251 -8.41 -2.76 -10.68
N ILE A 252 -8.75 -3.80 -9.94
CA ILE A 252 -10.03 -4.50 -10.03
C ILE A 252 -10.56 -4.59 -8.61
N THR A 253 -11.80 -4.13 -8.42
CA THR A 253 -12.47 -4.27 -7.13
C THR A 253 -13.74 -5.08 -7.28
N GLU A 254 -14.11 -5.78 -6.21
CA GLU A 254 -15.36 -6.51 -6.12
C GLU A 254 -16.05 -6.15 -4.81
N ASP A 255 -17.28 -5.68 -4.93
CA ASP A 255 -18.13 -5.30 -3.81
C ASP A 255 -19.41 -6.11 -3.83
N ILE A 256 -19.75 -6.72 -2.68
CA ILE A 256 -20.94 -7.56 -2.50
C ILE A 256 -21.82 -6.97 -1.41
N HIS A 257 -22.95 -6.40 -1.80
CA HIS A 257 -23.98 -5.92 -0.90
C HIS A 257 -24.94 -7.08 -0.53
N HIS A 258 -24.72 -7.68 0.64
CA HIS A 258 -25.46 -8.88 1.05
C HIS A 258 -26.96 -8.64 1.19
N ALA A 259 -27.36 -7.53 1.81
CA ALA A 259 -28.77 -7.20 2.02
C ALA A 259 -29.54 -6.90 0.72
N ARG A 260 -28.83 -6.42 -0.31
CA ARG A 260 -29.42 -6.11 -1.63
C ARG A 260 -29.31 -7.26 -2.62
N ASN A 261 -28.55 -8.30 -2.28
CA ASN A 261 -28.18 -9.40 -3.18
C ASN A 261 -27.57 -8.90 -4.52
N LEU A 262 -26.70 -7.89 -4.43
CA LEU A 262 -26.03 -7.27 -5.56
C LEU A 262 -24.52 -7.49 -5.45
N ARG A 263 -23.88 -7.62 -6.61
CA ARG A 263 -22.43 -7.66 -6.73
C ARG A 263 -21.97 -6.65 -7.78
N PHE A 264 -20.99 -5.85 -7.42
CA PHE A 264 -20.32 -4.89 -8.30
C PHE A 264 -18.91 -5.37 -8.57
N VAL A 265 -18.45 -5.22 -9.80
CA VAL A 265 -17.07 -5.48 -10.20
C VAL A 265 -16.59 -4.27 -10.95
N ASP A 266 -15.65 -3.56 -10.38
CA ASP A 266 -15.07 -2.37 -11.00
C ASP A 266 -13.76 -2.71 -11.68
N VAL A 267 -13.58 -2.18 -12.89
CA VAL A 267 -12.33 -2.22 -13.63
C VAL A 267 -11.83 -0.80 -13.78
N LEU A 268 -10.68 -0.53 -13.18
CA LEU A 268 -10.13 0.81 -13.06
C LEU A 268 -8.75 0.87 -13.73
N GLN A 269 -8.53 1.93 -14.48
CA GLN A 269 -7.24 2.21 -15.09
C GLN A 269 -7.06 3.72 -15.20
N GLY A 270 -5.94 4.25 -14.69
CA GLY A 270 -5.64 5.68 -14.70
C GLY A 270 -5.17 6.17 -13.34
N GLY A 271 -5.08 7.49 -13.19
CA GLY A 271 -4.54 8.09 -11.98
C GLY A 271 -3.04 7.84 -11.81
N TRP A 272 -2.54 8.09 -10.62
CA TRP A 272 -1.13 7.90 -10.30
C TRP A 272 -0.97 7.39 -8.86
N ALA A 273 0.15 6.70 -8.63
CA ALA A 273 0.52 6.23 -7.30
C ALA A 273 2.00 6.50 -7.03
N PHE A 274 2.32 6.60 -5.77
CA PHE A 274 3.69 6.52 -5.29
C PHE A 274 3.77 5.57 -4.10
N HIS A 275 4.90 4.91 -3.98
CA HIS A 275 5.25 4.14 -2.79
C HIS A 275 6.74 4.23 -2.53
N GLY A 276 7.15 3.92 -1.30
CA GLY A 276 8.54 3.93 -0.94
C GLY A 276 8.80 3.17 0.35
N THR A 277 10.07 2.81 0.53
CA THR A 277 10.55 2.10 1.71
C THR A 277 11.75 2.85 2.27
N THR A 278 11.80 3.01 3.56
CA THR A 278 13.01 3.39 4.27
C THR A 278 13.34 2.30 5.27
N ARG A 279 14.58 1.84 5.22
CA ARG A 279 15.03 0.68 5.97
C ARG A 279 16.38 0.96 6.58
N LEU A 280 16.49 0.76 7.86
CA LEU A 280 17.73 0.90 8.61
C LEU A 280 18.25 -0.49 9.02
N SER A 281 19.53 -0.89 8.82
CA SER A 281 20.14 -2.22 8.99
C SER A 281 21.38 -2.26 9.84
N TRP A 282 21.49 -3.23 10.73
CA TRP A 282 22.70 -3.52 11.48
C TRP A 282 23.15 -4.98 11.29
N GLN A 283 24.30 -5.16 10.69
CA GLN A 283 24.92 -6.47 10.55
C GLN A 283 25.62 -6.87 11.83
N CYS A 284 24.93 -7.58 12.70
CA CYS A 284 25.48 -8.05 13.97
C CYS A 284 26.42 -9.26 13.80
N HIS A 285 26.31 -10.01 12.72
CA HIS A 285 27.20 -11.12 12.37
C HIS A 285 27.49 -11.11 10.86
N ARG A 286 28.56 -11.79 10.40
CA ARG A 286 28.93 -11.85 8.98
C ARG A 286 27.83 -12.36 8.04
N PHE A 287 26.93 -13.21 8.55
CA PHE A 287 25.81 -13.77 7.81
C PHE A 287 24.45 -13.31 8.30
N PHE A 288 24.39 -12.46 9.34
CA PHE A 288 23.14 -12.13 9.99
C PHE A 288 23.00 -10.65 10.27
N ALA A 289 21.84 -10.14 9.98
CA ALA A 289 21.45 -8.76 10.24
C ALA A 289 20.06 -8.68 10.87
N VAL A 290 19.84 -7.64 11.63
CA VAL A 290 18.51 -7.23 12.09
C VAL A 290 18.11 -5.93 11.42
N PHE A 291 16.81 -5.71 11.28
CA PHE A 291 16.31 -4.51 10.60
C PHE A 291 14.94 -4.03 11.07
N CYS A 292 14.62 -2.77 10.77
CA CYS A 292 13.29 -2.24 10.65
C CYS A 292 13.11 -1.41 9.40
N SER A 293 11.92 -1.31 9.01
CA SER A 293 11.60 -0.48 7.87
C SER A 293 10.23 0.15 8.02
N ILE A 294 10.07 1.25 7.31
CA ILE A 294 8.78 1.89 7.08
C ILE A 294 8.54 1.81 5.58
N PHE A 295 7.42 1.25 5.21
CA PHE A 295 6.85 1.33 3.87
C PHE A 295 5.70 2.32 3.91
N TYR A 296 5.52 3.10 2.87
CA TYR A 296 4.35 3.95 2.68
C TYR A 296 3.88 3.89 1.24
N GLN A 297 2.60 4.12 1.06
CA GLN A 297 1.95 4.04 -0.23
C GLN A 297 0.80 5.05 -0.32
N TYR A 298 0.64 5.61 -1.51
CA TYR A 298 -0.55 6.34 -1.92
C TYR A 298 -0.89 5.93 -3.35
N ALA A 299 -2.08 5.39 -3.55
CA ALA A 299 -2.62 5.06 -4.85
C ALA A 299 -4.09 5.51 -4.88
N LYS A 300 -4.48 6.27 -5.89
CA LYS A 300 -5.87 6.71 -6.07
C LYS A 300 -6.20 6.86 -7.54
N THR A 301 -7.32 6.28 -7.95
CA THR A 301 -7.93 6.51 -9.27
C THR A 301 -9.45 6.63 -9.14
N THR A 302 -10.04 7.46 -10.00
CA THR A 302 -11.49 7.58 -10.18
C THR A 302 -11.88 7.27 -11.63
N GLU A 303 -10.99 6.61 -12.37
CA GLU A 303 -11.12 6.32 -13.78
C GLU A 303 -11.49 4.85 -13.98
N GLY A 304 -12.77 4.53 -13.83
CA GLY A 304 -13.25 3.16 -13.95
C GLY A 304 -14.70 3.03 -14.34
N ILE A 305 -15.07 1.80 -14.68
CA ILE A 305 -16.44 1.38 -14.95
C ILE A 305 -16.83 0.28 -13.98
N SER A 306 -18.12 0.20 -13.65
CA SER A 306 -18.69 -0.85 -12.82
C SER A 306 -19.55 -1.80 -13.65
N MET A 307 -19.36 -3.10 -13.44
CA MET A 307 -20.23 -4.17 -13.92
C MET A 307 -21.13 -4.59 -12.76
N ILE A 308 -22.45 -4.50 -12.96
CA ILE A 308 -23.45 -4.77 -11.94
C ILE A 308 -24.11 -6.13 -12.21
N TYR A 309 -24.13 -6.98 -11.20
CA TYR A 309 -24.72 -8.31 -11.26
C TYR A 309 -25.92 -8.40 -10.31
N ASN A 310 -27.07 -8.86 -10.82
CA ASN A 310 -28.22 -9.20 -9.99
C ASN A 310 -28.03 -10.61 -9.41
N GLY A 311 -27.80 -10.68 -8.10
CA GLY A 311 -27.44 -11.90 -7.39
C GLY A 311 -25.94 -12.09 -7.23
N ILE A 312 -25.55 -12.44 -6.00
CA ILE A 312 -24.14 -12.59 -5.56
C ILE A 312 -23.39 -13.63 -6.41
N THR A 313 -24.06 -14.72 -6.77
CA THR A 313 -23.48 -15.82 -7.54
C THR A 313 -23.68 -15.70 -9.04
N SER A 314 -24.36 -14.68 -9.52
CA SER A 314 -24.62 -14.49 -10.95
C SER A 314 -23.32 -14.30 -11.71
N LYS A 315 -23.22 -14.96 -12.87
CA LYS A 315 -22.12 -14.76 -13.84
C LYS A 315 -22.54 -13.82 -14.98
N LYS A 316 -23.85 -13.48 -15.07
CA LYS A 316 -24.40 -12.63 -16.13
C LYS A 316 -24.42 -11.18 -15.66
N VAL A 317 -23.72 -10.31 -16.35
CA VAL A 317 -23.75 -8.87 -16.12
C VAL A 317 -25.17 -8.37 -16.42
N ALA A 318 -25.77 -7.67 -15.46
CA ALA A 318 -27.10 -7.07 -15.59
C ALA A 318 -27.01 -5.64 -16.15
N ALA A 319 -25.98 -4.88 -15.77
CA ALA A 319 -25.78 -3.51 -16.23
C ALA A 319 -24.28 -3.15 -16.25
N TYR A 320 -23.92 -2.14 -17.03
CA TYR A 320 -22.62 -1.45 -17.01
C TYR A 320 -22.85 -0.01 -16.61
N SER A 321 -21.97 0.54 -15.81
CA SER A 321 -21.94 1.97 -15.53
C SER A 321 -21.26 2.73 -16.69
N LEU A 322 -21.45 4.03 -16.69
CA LEU A 322 -20.69 4.91 -17.59
C LEU A 322 -19.21 4.95 -17.17
N PRO A 323 -18.28 5.33 -18.09
CA PRO A 323 -16.89 5.61 -17.72
C PRO A 323 -16.79 6.68 -16.61
N HIS A 324 -15.73 6.60 -15.79
CA HIS A 324 -15.47 7.51 -14.67
C HIS A 324 -16.55 7.52 -13.58
N THR A 325 -17.21 6.37 -13.38
CA THR A 325 -18.23 6.22 -12.33
C THR A 325 -17.78 5.35 -11.17
N ALA A 326 -16.64 4.67 -11.29
CA ALA A 326 -16.02 3.89 -10.23
C ALA A 326 -14.62 4.40 -9.92
N GLY A 327 -14.21 4.24 -8.67
CA GLY A 327 -12.89 4.64 -8.22
C GLY A 327 -12.41 3.85 -7.01
N THR A 328 -11.11 3.89 -6.77
CA THR A 328 -10.51 3.22 -5.62
C THR A 328 -9.28 3.97 -5.11
N ALA A 329 -8.95 3.77 -3.83
CA ALA A 329 -7.69 4.19 -3.28
C ALA A 329 -7.14 3.16 -2.28
N LEU A 330 -5.81 3.16 -2.14
CA LEU A 330 -5.09 2.42 -1.09
C LEU A 330 -3.95 3.31 -0.61
N TYR A 331 -3.95 3.69 0.66
CA TYR A 331 -2.94 4.57 1.21
C TYR A 331 -2.64 4.30 2.67
N GLY A 332 -1.47 4.74 3.10
CA GLY A 332 -0.98 4.58 4.46
C GLY A 332 0.42 4.02 4.51
N GLY A 333 0.77 3.36 5.59
CA GLY A 333 2.10 2.85 5.82
C GLY A 333 2.15 1.53 6.59
N THR A 334 3.32 0.94 6.56
CA THR A 334 3.63 -0.29 7.29
C THR A 334 4.93 -0.09 8.05
N VAL A 335 4.95 -0.47 9.32
CA VAL A 335 6.16 -0.53 10.13
C VAL A 335 6.55 -1.99 10.30
N SER A 336 7.81 -2.30 10.02
CA SER A 336 8.31 -3.68 10.02
C SER A 336 9.55 -3.83 10.88
N ALA A 337 9.69 -4.98 11.50
CA ALA A 337 10.91 -5.45 12.14
C ALA A 337 11.22 -6.88 11.69
N GLY A 338 12.49 -7.20 11.50
CA GLY A 338 12.87 -8.50 10.99
C GLY A 338 14.35 -8.79 11.04
N PHE A 339 14.72 -9.87 10.39
CA PHE A 339 16.09 -10.32 10.27
C PHE A 339 16.40 -10.76 8.83
N ALA A 340 17.67 -10.72 8.48
CA ALA A 340 18.16 -11.10 7.17
C ALA A 340 19.40 -12.00 7.28
N PHE A 341 19.51 -12.95 6.36
CA PHE A 341 20.69 -13.80 6.13
C PHE A 341 21.34 -13.39 4.81
N THR A 342 22.65 -13.18 4.83
CA THR A 342 23.45 -12.91 3.63
C THR A 342 23.97 -14.23 3.07
N LEU A 343 23.84 -14.43 1.77
CA LEU A 343 24.27 -15.60 1.03
C LEU A 343 25.41 -15.22 0.05
N GLY A 344 26.45 -16.01 -0.01
CA GLY A 344 27.57 -15.84 -0.96
C GLY A 344 28.47 -14.62 -0.63
N ARG A 345 29.57 -14.88 -0.01
CA ARG A 345 30.74 -13.98 0.09
C ARG A 345 31.95 -14.67 -0.53
#